data_c25ac5dcfcec8fb27330c4f87ef87776
#
_entry.id   c25ac5dcfcec8fb27330c4f87ef87776
#
_cell.length_a   1.000
_cell.length_b   1.000
_cell.length_c   1.000
_cell.angle_alpha   90.00
_cell.angle_beta   90.00
_cell.angle_gamma   90.00
#
_symmetry.space_group_name_H-M   'P 1'
#
loop_
_entity.id
_entity.type
_entity.pdbx_description
1 polymer ?
#
loop_
_entity_poly.entity_id
_entity_poly.type
_entity_poly.pdbx_seq_one_letter_code
_entity_poly.pdbx_strand_id
1 'polypeptide(L)'
;MYYLVILYTYFKFVYKPTPMTNKMLQFVDIGQQNPPKRDKSQRKEDFGEIYQEFIHDRAKEQSSRCSQCGVPFCQVHCPLSNNIPDWLKLTAEGRYEEAYHLSQSTNNMPEVCGRICPQDRLCEGNCVIEQSGHGTVTIGSIEKYLTDKAWENGWVKPIKVKIENEQSVGIIGAGPAGLACGEELRKKGYQVTIYDRYDRAGGLLIYGIPNFKLEKHVVERRIKLLKDGGINFINNFEVGKDSTLKELQSKHDAILISTGVYKPRAVSYTHLTLPTSLI
;
A
#
# COMPACT_ATOMS: atom_id res chain seq x y z
N MET A 1 22.15 -61.27 15.04
CA MET A 1 21.44 -61.01 13.75
C MET A 1 20.14 -60.29 14.11
N TYR A 2 20.17 -58.93 14.14
CA TYR A 2 19.04 -58.14 14.53
C TYR A 2 18.33 -57.64 13.26
N TYR A 3 17.06 -58.00 13.08
CA TYR A 3 16.20 -57.50 12.04
C TYR A 3 15.63 -56.15 12.46
N LEU A 4 15.99 -55.10 11.72
CA LEU A 4 15.41 -53.76 11.84
C LEU A 4 14.11 -53.74 11.03
N VAL A 5 12.96 -53.71 11.70
CA VAL A 5 11.66 -53.52 11.03
C VAL A 5 11.44 -52.04 10.90
N ILE A 6 11.55 -51.51 9.69
CA ILE A 6 11.18 -50.13 9.37
C ILE A 6 9.67 -50.09 9.09
N LEU A 7 8.91 -49.54 10.03
CA LEU A 7 7.49 -49.23 9.83
C LEU A 7 7.36 -47.97 8.96
N TYR A 8 7.06 -48.17 7.67
CA TYR A 8 6.62 -47.11 6.78
C TYR A 8 5.18 -46.76 7.15
N THR A 9 4.96 -45.69 7.92
CA THR A 9 3.65 -45.06 8.06
C THR A 9 3.37 -44.25 6.81
N TYR A 10 2.56 -44.79 5.91
CA TYR A 10 1.97 -44.07 4.81
C TYR A 10 1.00 -42.99 5.37
N PHE A 11 1.43 -41.73 5.45
CA PHE A 11 0.52 -40.60 5.53
C PHE A 11 -0.20 -40.50 4.20
N LYS A 12 -1.41 -41.05 4.12
CA LYS A 12 -2.33 -40.70 3.04
C LYS A 12 -2.72 -39.23 3.23
N PHE A 13 -2.03 -38.34 2.53
CA PHE A 13 -2.56 -37.03 2.23
C PHE A 13 -3.84 -37.23 1.44
N VAL A 14 -4.99 -37.20 2.10
CA VAL A 14 -6.29 -37.09 1.42
C VAL A 14 -6.34 -35.65 0.91
N TYR A 15 -5.89 -35.48 -0.34
CA TYR A 15 -6.16 -34.27 -1.09
C TYR A 15 -7.69 -34.16 -1.22
N LYS A 16 -8.33 -33.40 -0.34
CA LYS A 16 -9.69 -32.92 -0.57
C LYS A 16 -9.56 -31.85 -1.66
N PRO A 17 -10.04 -32.09 -2.88
CA PRO A 17 -10.12 -31.01 -3.86
C PRO A 17 -11.02 -29.94 -3.25
N THR A 18 -10.43 -28.80 -2.90
CA THR A 18 -11.22 -27.60 -2.62
C THR A 18 -12.11 -27.37 -3.83
N PRO A 19 -13.40 -27.07 -3.63
CA PRO A 19 -14.30 -26.76 -4.74
C PRO A 19 -13.63 -25.68 -5.59
N MET A 20 -13.57 -25.88 -6.91
CA MET A 20 -12.89 -25.00 -7.86
C MET A 20 -13.46 -23.59 -7.71
N THR A 21 -12.77 -22.83 -6.87
CA THR A 21 -13.05 -21.43 -6.65
C THR A 21 -12.75 -20.67 -7.93
N ASN A 22 -13.56 -19.72 -8.27
CA ASN A 22 -13.58 -18.87 -9.46
C ASN A 22 -12.36 -19.05 -10.38
N LYS A 23 -12.61 -19.60 -11.56
CA LYS A 23 -11.58 -19.70 -12.60
C LYS A 23 -11.07 -18.30 -12.89
N MET A 24 -9.76 -18.10 -12.93
CA MET A 24 -9.18 -16.89 -13.48
C MET A 24 -9.61 -16.72 -14.96
N LEU A 25 -9.32 -15.57 -15.57
CA LEU A 25 -9.73 -15.28 -16.97
C LEU A 25 -11.24 -14.99 -17.14
N GLN A 26 -11.93 -14.61 -16.08
CA GLN A 26 -13.38 -14.36 -16.14
C GLN A 26 -13.73 -13.01 -16.80
N PHE A 27 -12.79 -12.27 -17.32
CA PHE A 27 -13.03 -10.94 -17.90
C PHE A 27 -13.95 -10.96 -19.14
N VAL A 28 -14.10 -12.11 -19.80
CA VAL A 28 -15.02 -12.29 -20.94
C VAL A 28 -16.47 -12.35 -20.46
N ASP A 29 -16.73 -13.01 -19.33
CA ASP A 29 -18.07 -13.24 -18.80
C ASP A 29 -18.46 -12.21 -17.74
N ILE A 30 -17.47 -11.65 -17.03
CA ILE A 30 -17.67 -10.71 -15.94
C ILE A 30 -17.16 -9.33 -16.36
N GLY A 31 -18.05 -8.35 -16.46
CA GLY A 31 -17.69 -6.97 -16.75
C GLY A 31 -16.94 -6.29 -15.59
N GLN A 32 -16.17 -5.26 -15.91
CA GLN A 32 -15.51 -4.41 -14.91
C GLN A 32 -16.55 -3.72 -14.01
N GLN A 33 -16.33 -3.78 -12.72
CA GLN A 33 -17.17 -3.11 -11.74
C GLN A 33 -16.30 -2.46 -10.66
N ASN A 34 -16.50 -1.16 -10.48
CA ASN A 34 -15.92 -0.41 -9.37
C ASN A 34 -16.84 -0.48 -8.15
N PRO A 35 -16.31 -0.24 -6.94
CA PRO A 35 -17.15 -0.02 -5.78
C PRO A 35 -18.19 1.09 -6.06
N PRO A 36 -19.43 0.98 -5.56
CA PRO A 36 -20.42 2.03 -5.75
C PRO A 36 -19.96 3.32 -5.06
N LYS A 37 -20.32 4.44 -5.64
CA LYS A 37 -20.09 5.75 -4.99
C LYS A 37 -21.13 5.95 -3.88
N ARG A 38 -20.72 6.54 -2.78
CA ARG A 38 -21.61 6.99 -1.73
C ARG A 38 -22.58 8.03 -2.26
N ASP A 39 -23.73 8.18 -1.61
CA ASP A 39 -24.74 9.15 -2.03
C ASP A 39 -24.19 10.58 -2.04
N LYS A 40 -24.69 11.39 -2.98
CA LYS A 40 -24.21 12.76 -3.18
C LYS A 40 -24.48 13.65 -1.98
N SER A 41 -25.62 13.47 -1.29
CA SER A 41 -25.99 14.24 -0.10
C SER A 41 -24.99 13.97 1.02
N GLN A 42 -24.72 12.70 1.32
CA GLN A 42 -23.77 12.30 2.35
C GLN A 42 -22.35 12.84 2.07
N ARG A 43 -21.89 12.72 0.81
CA ARG A 43 -20.55 13.20 0.44
C ARG A 43 -20.36 14.71 0.57
N LYS A 44 -21.45 15.51 0.47
CA LYS A 44 -21.41 16.94 0.69
C LYS A 44 -21.32 17.32 2.16
N GLU A 45 -21.85 16.49 3.05
CA GLU A 45 -21.90 16.77 4.47
C GLU A 45 -20.60 16.41 5.18
N ASP A 46 -20.04 15.22 4.87
CA ASP A 46 -18.95 14.65 5.68
C ASP A 46 -17.57 14.71 5.01
N PHE A 47 -17.50 14.95 3.70
CA PHE A 47 -16.25 14.91 2.92
C PHE A 47 -15.42 13.62 3.11
N GLY A 48 -16.08 12.53 3.52
CA GLY A 48 -15.46 11.20 3.61
C GLY A 48 -15.16 10.60 2.25
N GLU A 49 -14.50 9.43 2.22
CA GLU A 49 -14.12 8.76 0.96
C GLU A 49 -15.30 8.58 0.00
N ILE A 50 -15.04 8.79 -1.30
CA ILE A 50 -16.10 8.83 -2.33
C ILE A 50 -16.74 7.46 -2.55
N TYR A 51 -15.91 6.40 -2.53
CA TYR A 51 -16.35 5.05 -2.82
C TYR A 51 -16.68 4.29 -1.55
N GLN A 52 -17.74 3.48 -1.63
CA GLN A 52 -18.03 2.46 -0.63
C GLN A 52 -16.99 1.35 -0.70
N GLU A 53 -17.02 0.45 0.26
CA GLU A 53 -16.20 -0.75 0.22
C GLU A 53 -16.74 -1.77 -0.80
N PHE A 54 -15.86 -2.61 -1.31
CA PHE A 54 -16.31 -3.80 -2.02
C PHE A 54 -17.03 -4.74 -1.05
N ILE A 55 -18.17 -5.28 -1.50
CA ILE A 55 -18.74 -6.45 -0.85
C ILE A 55 -17.79 -7.64 -1.09
N HIS A 56 -17.61 -8.48 -0.09
CA HIS A 56 -16.66 -9.60 -0.09
C HIS A 56 -16.62 -10.41 -1.39
N ASP A 57 -17.79 -10.86 -1.86
CA ASP A 57 -17.90 -11.65 -3.09
C ASP A 57 -17.50 -10.86 -4.34
N ARG A 58 -17.72 -9.56 -4.34
CA ARG A 58 -17.38 -8.69 -5.46
C ARG A 58 -15.87 -8.51 -5.63
N ALA A 59 -15.12 -8.36 -4.53
CA ALA A 59 -13.66 -8.30 -4.60
C ALA A 59 -13.07 -9.58 -5.20
N LYS A 60 -13.60 -10.74 -4.81
CA LYS A 60 -13.24 -12.04 -5.33
C LYS A 60 -13.56 -12.17 -6.83
N GLU A 61 -14.79 -11.79 -7.21
CA GLU A 61 -15.26 -11.82 -8.59
C GLU A 61 -14.41 -10.89 -9.49
N GLN A 62 -14.16 -9.65 -9.09
CA GLN A 62 -13.35 -8.72 -9.86
C GLN A 62 -11.88 -9.16 -9.96
N SER A 63 -11.35 -9.80 -8.94
CA SER A 63 -10.00 -10.39 -8.98
C SER A 63 -9.89 -11.53 -9.99
N SER A 64 -10.94 -12.35 -10.15
CA SER A 64 -10.97 -13.48 -11.09
C SER A 64 -10.95 -13.06 -12.56
N ARG A 65 -11.17 -11.78 -12.84
CA ARG A 65 -11.03 -11.22 -14.19
C ARG A 65 -9.59 -11.19 -14.69
N CYS A 66 -8.59 -11.25 -13.79
CA CYS A 66 -7.18 -11.22 -14.17
C CYS A 66 -6.81 -12.37 -15.10
N SER A 67 -6.12 -12.05 -16.21
CA SER A 67 -5.69 -13.05 -17.21
C SER A 67 -4.41 -13.81 -16.83
N GLN A 68 -3.79 -13.49 -15.69
CA GLN A 68 -2.55 -14.14 -15.22
C GLN A 68 -1.45 -14.13 -16.31
N CYS A 69 -1.14 -12.95 -16.83
CA CYS A 69 -0.20 -12.76 -17.95
C CYS A 69 1.20 -13.30 -17.62
N GLY A 70 1.83 -13.98 -18.58
CA GLY A 70 3.24 -14.41 -18.45
C GLY A 70 4.21 -13.21 -18.39
N VAL A 71 3.83 -12.07 -19.02
CA VAL A 71 4.49 -10.77 -18.85
C VAL A 71 3.46 -9.81 -18.28
N PRO A 72 3.45 -9.59 -16.96
CA PRO A 72 2.43 -8.79 -16.29
C PRO A 72 2.73 -7.30 -16.43
N PHE A 73 2.17 -6.63 -17.45
CA PHE A 73 2.37 -5.20 -17.67
C PHE A 73 1.91 -4.34 -16.46
N CYS A 74 0.88 -4.75 -15.74
CA CYS A 74 0.47 -4.10 -14.50
C CYS A 74 1.59 -4.07 -13.45
N GLN A 75 2.37 -5.13 -13.32
CA GLN A 75 3.55 -5.19 -12.45
C GLN A 75 4.71 -4.37 -13.00
N VAL A 76 4.98 -4.48 -14.31
CA VAL A 76 6.07 -3.74 -14.98
C VAL A 76 5.89 -2.23 -14.86
N HIS A 77 4.65 -1.74 -14.96
CA HIS A 77 4.33 -0.31 -14.84
C HIS A 77 4.04 0.14 -13.40
N CYS A 78 4.09 -0.77 -12.44
CA CYS A 78 4.06 -0.40 -11.03
C CYS A 78 5.46 0.06 -10.60
N PRO A 79 5.64 1.28 -10.08
CA PRO A 79 6.95 1.75 -9.61
C PRO A 79 7.58 0.87 -8.51
N LEU A 80 6.76 0.09 -7.80
CA LEU A 80 7.18 -0.86 -6.77
C LEU A 80 7.35 -2.29 -7.30
N SER A 81 7.12 -2.53 -8.60
CA SER A 81 7.12 -3.87 -9.21
C SER A 81 6.28 -4.88 -8.42
N ASN A 82 5.12 -4.45 -7.92
CA ASN A 82 4.28 -5.25 -7.03
C ASN A 82 3.71 -6.47 -7.74
N ASN A 83 3.66 -7.60 -7.04
CA ASN A 83 3.22 -8.91 -7.55
C ASN A 83 1.70 -8.98 -7.78
N ILE A 84 1.17 -8.05 -8.57
CA ILE A 84 -0.27 -7.83 -8.77
C ILE A 84 -1.02 -9.10 -9.23
N PRO A 85 -0.59 -9.84 -10.25
CA PRO A 85 -1.33 -11.03 -10.69
C PRO A 85 -1.47 -12.09 -9.60
N ASP A 86 -0.42 -12.27 -8.81
CA ASP A 86 -0.38 -13.34 -7.81
C ASP A 86 -1.32 -13.04 -6.63
N TRP A 87 -1.31 -11.81 -6.09
CA TRP A 87 -2.25 -11.50 -5.03
C TRP A 87 -3.70 -11.35 -5.54
N LEU A 88 -3.93 -10.99 -6.82
CA LEU A 88 -5.27 -11.08 -7.43
C LEU A 88 -5.76 -12.52 -7.48
N LYS A 89 -4.90 -13.48 -7.85
CA LYS A 89 -5.24 -14.90 -7.83
C LYS A 89 -5.61 -15.36 -6.42
N LEU A 90 -4.77 -15.05 -5.42
CA LEU A 90 -5.05 -15.38 -4.03
C LEU A 90 -6.37 -14.78 -3.55
N THR A 91 -6.68 -13.54 -3.97
CA THR A 91 -7.96 -12.89 -3.67
C THR A 91 -9.12 -13.62 -4.32
N ALA A 92 -9.02 -14.01 -5.59
CA ALA A 92 -10.03 -14.79 -6.29
C ALA A 92 -10.27 -16.16 -5.64
N GLU A 93 -9.25 -16.75 -5.06
CA GLU A 93 -9.32 -18.00 -4.28
C GLU A 93 -9.86 -17.80 -2.86
N GLY A 94 -10.04 -16.55 -2.38
CA GLY A 94 -10.47 -16.25 -1.02
C GLY A 94 -9.38 -16.34 0.04
N ARG A 95 -8.12 -16.41 -0.36
CA ARG A 95 -6.92 -16.48 0.49
C ARG A 95 -6.43 -15.05 0.81
N TYR A 96 -7.26 -14.30 1.51
CA TYR A 96 -7.07 -12.84 1.68
C TYR A 96 -5.86 -12.47 2.52
N GLU A 97 -5.56 -13.22 3.58
CA GLU A 97 -4.38 -12.96 4.42
C GLU A 97 -3.08 -13.14 3.63
N GLU A 98 -3.00 -14.21 2.85
CA GLU A 98 -1.85 -14.46 1.97
C GLU A 98 -1.75 -13.41 0.85
N ALA A 99 -2.89 -13.02 0.26
CA ALA A 99 -2.95 -11.95 -0.74
C ALA A 99 -2.43 -10.62 -0.18
N TYR A 100 -2.84 -10.27 1.05
CA TYR A 100 -2.35 -9.07 1.74
C TYR A 100 -0.84 -9.13 1.97
N HIS A 101 -0.32 -10.22 2.51
CA HIS A 101 1.12 -10.36 2.77
C HIS A 101 1.94 -10.28 1.49
N LEU A 102 1.43 -10.85 0.39
CA LEU A 102 2.10 -10.77 -0.91
C LEU A 102 2.05 -9.34 -1.49
N SER A 103 0.91 -8.65 -1.39
CA SER A 103 0.79 -7.23 -1.79
C SER A 103 1.75 -6.35 -0.99
N GLN A 104 1.88 -6.59 0.32
CA GLN A 104 2.77 -5.84 1.20
C GLN A 104 4.25 -6.16 1.00
N SER A 105 4.61 -7.27 0.35
CA SER A 105 6.01 -7.71 0.22
C SER A 105 6.92 -6.70 -0.48
N THR A 106 6.36 -5.88 -1.38
CA THR A 106 7.08 -4.80 -2.07
C THR A 106 6.46 -3.42 -1.85
N ASN A 107 5.38 -3.32 -1.05
CA ASN A 107 4.63 -2.08 -0.84
C ASN A 107 4.40 -1.83 0.65
N ASN A 108 5.07 -0.83 1.21
CA ASN A 108 4.93 -0.46 2.62
C ASN A 108 3.56 0.13 2.99
N MET A 109 2.85 0.71 2.01
CA MET A 109 1.60 1.43 2.24
C MET A 109 0.53 1.07 1.21
N PRO A 110 0.10 -0.21 1.11
CA PRO A 110 -0.89 -0.63 0.12
C PRO A 110 -2.24 0.08 0.31
N GLU A 111 -2.61 0.47 1.52
CA GLU A 111 -3.81 1.28 1.81
C GLU A 111 -3.78 2.67 1.16
N VAL A 112 -2.60 3.23 0.98
CA VAL A 112 -2.39 4.51 0.29
C VAL A 112 -2.42 4.29 -1.22
N CYS A 113 -1.66 3.29 -1.71
CA CYS A 113 -1.59 2.98 -3.13
C CYS A 113 -2.95 2.63 -3.73
N GLY A 114 -3.74 1.80 -3.05
CA GLY A 114 -5.08 1.42 -3.49
C GLY A 114 -6.07 2.61 -3.56
N ARG A 115 -5.78 3.73 -2.87
CA ARG A 115 -6.65 4.91 -2.84
C ARG A 115 -6.22 6.04 -3.77
N ILE A 116 -4.91 6.29 -3.91
CA ILE A 116 -4.43 7.54 -4.52
C ILE A 116 -3.43 7.38 -5.66
N CYS A 117 -2.91 6.18 -5.94
CA CYS A 117 -2.10 5.98 -7.13
C CYS A 117 -2.88 6.37 -8.39
N PRO A 118 -2.24 6.98 -9.41
CA PRO A 118 -2.84 7.20 -10.71
C PRO A 118 -2.88 5.88 -11.50
N GLN A 119 -3.75 4.95 -11.07
CA GLN A 119 -3.81 3.58 -11.57
C GLN A 119 -4.11 3.52 -13.08
N ASP A 120 -4.88 4.48 -13.58
CA ASP A 120 -5.19 4.70 -14.99
C ASP A 120 -3.96 4.94 -15.87
N ARG A 121 -2.86 5.39 -15.26
CA ARG A 121 -1.56 5.62 -15.93
C ARG A 121 -0.51 4.57 -15.58
N LEU A 122 -0.76 3.77 -14.57
CA LEU A 122 0.14 2.75 -14.04
C LEU A 122 -0.41 1.35 -14.30
N CYS A 123 -0.75 0.63 -13.23
CA CYS A 123 -1.14 -0.79 -13.31
C CYS A 123 -2.42 -1.02 -14.12
N GLU A 124 -3.48 -0.26 -13.88
CA GLU A 124 -4.77 -0.46 -14.56
C GLU A 124 -4.72 -0.02 -16.01
N GLY A 125 -4.16 1.15 -16.32
CA GLY A 125 -4.04 1.65 -17.70
C GLY A 125 -3.12 0.82 -18.60
N ASN A 126 -2.24 -0.02 -18.01
CA ASN A 126 -1.38 -0.94 -18.75
C ASN A 126 -1.84 -2.40 -18.63
N CYS A 127 -3.04 -2.64 -18.14
CA CYS A 127 -3.61 -3.97 -18.09
C CYS A 127 -3.92 -4.48 -19.51
N VAL A 128 -3.50 -5.73 -19.82
CA VAL A 128 -3.75 -6.35 -21.14
C VAL A 128 -5.24 -6.42 -21.44
N ILE A 129 -6.06 -6.64 -20.43
CA ILE A 129 -7.53 -6.73 -20.59
C ILE A 129 -8.11 -5.38 -21.00
N GLU A 130 -7.59 -4.26 -20.49
CA GLU A 130 -7.96 -2.91 -20.93
C GLU A 130 -7.69 -2.72 -22.41
N GLN A 131 -6.49 -3.13 -22.85
CA GLN A 131 -6.09 -3.02 -24.25
C GLN A 131 -6.94 -3.89 -25.19
N SER A 132 -7.51 -4.97 -24.67
CA SER A 132 -8.44 -5.84 -25.43
C SER A 132 -9.88 -5.33 -25.47
N GLY A 133 -10.16 -4.19 -24.84
CA GLY A 133 -11.50 -3.56 -24.85
C GLY A 133 -12.49 -4.14 -23.84
N HIS A 134 -12.06 -5.00 -22.91
CA HIS A 134 -12.93 -5.61 -21.88
C HIS A 134 -12.95 -4.83 -20.57
N GLY A 135 -12.27 -3.69 -20.49
CA GLY A 135 -12.06 -2.95 -19.25
C GLY A 135 -11.05 -3.62 -18.32
N THR A 136 -10.29 -2.84 -17.61
CA THR A 136 -9.20 -3.33 -16.73
C THR A 136 -9.74 -4.15 -15.55
N VAL A 137 -8.85 -4.84 -14.83
CA VAL A 137 -9.11 -5.29 -13.46
C VAL A 137 -9.07 -4.06 -12.56
N THR A 138 -10.00 -3.93 -11.62
CA THR A 138 -10.06 -2.82 -10.65
C THR A 138 -9.02 -3.01 -9.55
N ILE A 139 -7.75 -2.94 -9.93
CA ILE A 139 -6.58 -3.32 -9.11
C ILE A 139 -6.53 -2.49 -7.82
N GLY A 140 -6.64 -1.17 -7.95
CA GLY A 140 -6.58 -0.28 -6.81
C GLY A 140 -7.71 -0.49 -5.81
N SER A 141 -8.93 -0.69 -6.29
CA SER A 141 -10.08 -0.96 -5.41
C SER A 141 -9.94 -2.29 -4.67
N ILE A 142 -9.35 -3.30 -5.30
CA ILE A 142 -9.08 -4.60 -4.67
C ILE A 142 -7.95 -4.47 -3.65
N GLU A 143 -6.88 -3.73 -3.97
CA GLU A 143 -5.78 -3.46 -3.03
C GLU A 143 -6.28 -2.72 -1.78
N LYS A 144 -7.13 -1.69 -1.97
CA LYS A 144 -7.82 -1.01 -0.87
C LYS A 144 -8.59 -2.00 0.00
N TYR A 145 -9.45 -2.82 -0.62
CA TYR A 145 -10.26 -3.81 0.08
C TYR A 145 -9.41 -4.80 0.89
N LEU A 146 -8.38 -5.38 0.27
CA LEU A 146 -7.47 -6.33 0.94
C LEU A 146 -6.82 -5.71 2.17
N THR A 147 -6.36 -4.47 2.03
CA THR A 147 -5.63 -3.79 3.10
C THR A 147 -6.57 -3.40 4.24
N ASP A 148 -7.76 -2.87 3.94
CA ASP A 148 -8.72 -2.53 4.98
C ASP A 148 -9.15 -3.79 5.74
N LYS A 149 -9.41 -4.88 5.03
CA LYS A 149 -9.68 -6.18 5.64
C LYS A 149 -8.54 -6.71 6.49
N ALA A 150 -7.30 -6.47 6.07
CA ALA A 150 -6.13 -6.86 6.86
C ALA A 150 -6.03 -6.09 8.19
N TRP A 151 -6.39 -4.82 8.19
CA TRP A 151 -6.49 -4.02 9.41
C TRP A 151 -7.62 -4.51 10.33
N GLU A 152 -8.80 -4.77 9.78
CA GLU A 152 -9.96 -5.27 10.53
C GLU A 152 -9.68 -6.61 11.22
N ASN A 153 -9.03 -7.53 10.50
CA ASN A 153 -8.72 -8.86 11.03
C ASN A 153 -7.41 -8.89 11.84
N GLY A 154 -6.74 -7.75 12.01
CA GLY A 154 -5.51 -7.66 12.78
C GLY A 154 -4.33 -8.44 12.17
N TRP A 155 -4.29 -8.62 10.84
CA TRP A 155 -3.14 -9.21 10.15
C TRP A 155 -1.98 -8.21 10.05
N VAL A 156 -2.29 -6.93 10.03
CA VAL A 156 -1.27 -5.86 10.06
C VAL A 156 -0.64 -5.79 11.43
N LYS A 157 0.64 -6.15 11.52
CA LYS A 157 1.37 -6.21 12.80
C LYS A 157 2.51 -5.20 12.84
N PRO A 158 2.82 -4.64 14.01
CA PRO A 158 4.03 -3.86 14.19
C PRO A 158 5.29 -4.66 13.84
N ILE A 159 6.32 -3.96 13.40
CA ILE A 159 7.62 -4.55 13.10
C ILE A 159 8.16 -5.24 14.35
N LYS A 160 8.59 -6.48 14.19
CA LYS A 160 9.31 -7.24 15.22
C LYS A 160 10.72 -7.46 14.70
N VAL A 161 11.66 -6.75 15.26
CA VAL A 161 13.08 -6.90 14.94
C VAL A 161 13.63 -8.16 15.60
N LYS A 162 14.34 -8.97 14.83
CA LYS A 162 14.98 -10.20 15.33
C LYS A 162 16.31 -9.92 16.02
N ILE A 163 17.09 -8.99 15.46
CA ILE A 163 18.41 -8.61 15.94
C ILE A 163 18.49 -7.08 15.83
N GLU A 164 18.71 -6.42 16.96
CA GLU A 164 18.92 -4.97 17.00
C GLU A 164 20.35 -4.66 16.56
N ASN A 165 20.50 -3.70 15.65
CA ASN A 165 21.77 -3.13 15.27
C ASN A 165 22.09 -1.91 16.16
N GLU A 166 23.36 -1.70 16.41
CA GLU A 166 23.82 -0.51 17.17
C GLU A 166 23.71 0.77 16.36
N GLN A 167 23.75 0.66 15.02
CA GLN A 167 23.71 1.80 14.12
C GLN A 167 22.34 2.46 14.10
N SER A 168 22.37 3.78 14.01
CA SER A 168 21.20 4.64 13.96
C SER A 168 21.09 5.42 12.65
N VAL A 169 19.88 5.64 12.19
CA VAL A 169 19.58 6.44 11.00
C VAL A 169 18.62 7.56 11.36
N GLY A 170 19.02 8.79 11.06
CA GLY A 170 18.17 9.97 11.13
C GLY A 170 17.49 10.22 9.77
N ILE A 171 16.18 10.38 9.74
CA ILE A 171 15.42 10.70 8.53
C ILE A 171 14.79 12.08 8.69
N ILE A 172 15.08 12.98 7.75
CA ILE A 172 14.52 14.33 7.74
C ILE A 172 13.34 14.37 6.78
N GLY A 173 12.13 14.45 7.32
CA GLY A 173 10.86 14.43 6.61
C GLY A 173 10.07 13.15 6.82
N ALA A 174 8.90 13.26 7.45
CA ALA A 174 7.96 12.18 7.73
C ALA A 174 6.90 11.99 6.62
N GLY A 175 7.22 12.33 5.38
CA GLY A 175 6.38 12.05 4.22
C GLY A 175 6.48 10.59 3.77
N PRO A 176 5.78 10.16 2.70
CA PRO A 176 5.76 8.78 2.23
C PRO A 176 7.15 8.16 2.05
N ALA A 177 8.09 8.91 1.50
CA ALA A 177 9.46 8.45 1.26
C ALA A 177 10.21 8.15 2.58
N GLY A 178 10.13 9.07 3.55
CA GLY A 178 10.74 8.89 4.86
C GLY A 178 10.11 7.75 5.65
N LEU A 179 8.79 7.61 5.59
CA LEU A 179 8.06 6.53 6.26
C LEU A 179 8.42 5.16 5.69
N ALA A 180 8.44 5.01 4.36
CA ALA A 180 8.80 3.75 3.71
C ALA A 180 10.25 3.36 3.99
N CYS A 181 11.19 4.31 3.88
CA CYS A 181 12.59 4.05 4.19
C CYS A 181 12.77 3.69 5.68
N GLY A 182 12.11 4.42 6.57
CA GLY A 182 12.16 4.16 8.01
C GLY A 182 11.65 2.75 8.35
N GLU A 183 10.56 2.31 7.72
CA GLU A 183 10.03 0.97 7.90
C GLU A 183 11.02 -0.10 7.44
N GLU A 184 11.60 0.05 6.25
CA GLU A 184 12.56 -0.94 5.72
C GLU A 184 13.86 -1.00 6.54
N LEU A 185 14.36 0.13 7.00
CA LEU A 185 15.52 0.17 7.88
C LEU A 185 15.21 -0.48 9.24
N ARG A 186 14.04 -0.19 9.80
CA ARG A 186 13.62 -0.78 11.07
C ARG A 186 13.43 -2.30 10.98
N LYS A 187 12.86 -2.81 9.88
CA LYS A 187 12.77 -4.25 9.61
C LYS A 187 14.14 -4.95 9.63
N LYS A 188 15.18 -4.23 9.22
CA LYS A 188 16.58 -4.70 9.23
C LYS A 188 17.28 -4.53 10.58
N GLY A 189 16.61 -3.96 11.58
CA GLY A 189 17.13 -3.83 12.94
C GLY A 189 17.81 -2.50 13.25
N TYR A 190 17.90 -1.57 12.31
CA TYR A 190 18.48 -0.26 12.58
C TYR A 190 17.60 0.58 13.51
N GLN A 191 18.25 1.40 14.34
CA GLN A 191 17.55 2.40 15.15
C GLN A 191 17.17 3.56 14.24
N VAL A 192 15.88 3.88 14.16
CA VAL A 192 15.36 4.90 13.23
C VAL A 192 14.70 6.03 13.99
N THR A 193 15.13 7.25 13.71
CA THR A 193 14.48 8.49 14.19
C THR A 193 14.08 9.34 12.99
N ILE A 194 12.80 9.70 12.91
CA ILE A 194 12.24 10.55 11.85
C ILE A 194 11.93 11.92 12.42
N TYR A 195 12.51 12.96 11.85
CA TYR A 195 12.33 14.36 12.20
C TYR A 195 11.39 15.03 11.21
N ASP A 196 10.39 15.75 11.69
CA ASP A 196 9.49 16.52 10.83
C ASP A 196 9.15 17.86 11.45
N ARG A 197 9.10 18.91 10.63
CA ARG A 197 8.79 20.26 11.06
C ARG A 197 7.32 20.47 11.42
N TYR A 198 6.44 19.59 10.96
CA TYR A 198 5.01 19.64 11.24
C TYR A 198 4.64 18.87 12.50
N ASP A 199 3.45 19.16 13.01
CA ASP A 199 2.89 18.55 14.22
C ASP A 199 2.52 17.08 14.06
N ARG A 200 2.28 16.62 12.82
CA ARG A 200 1.90 15.24 12.49
C ARG A 200 2.76 14.68 11.34
N ALA A 201 3.17 13.42 11.51
CA ALA A 201 3.81 12.66 10.44
C ALA A 201 2.82 12.31 9.33
N GLY A 202 3.32 12.12 8.10
CA GLY A 202 2.55 11.76 6.91
C GLY A 202 2.77 12.69 5.73
N GLY A 203 3.37 13.86 5.95
CA GLY A 203 3.64 14.84 4.88
C GLY A 203 2.39 15.16 4.06
N LEU A 204 2.47 15.10 2.73
CA LEU A 204 1.33 15.40 1.86
C LEU A 204 0.15 14.43 2.02
N LEU A 205 0.33 13.24 2.58
CA LEU A 205 -0.79 12.34 2.90
C LEU A 205 -1.74 12.98 3.93
N ILE A 206 -1.19 13.77 4.85
CA ILE A 206 -1.96 14.51 5.87
C ILE A 206 -2.34 15.91 5.36
N TYR A 207 -1.37 16.67 4.84
CA TYR A 207 -1.54 18.10 4.59
C TYR A 207 -1.91 18.46 3.16
N GLY A 208 -1.77 17.52 2.19
CA GLY A 208 -1.98 17.79 0.77
C GLY A 208 -3.17 17.07 0.15
N ILE A 209 -3.40 15.82 0.51
CA ILE A 209 -4.45 15.00 -0.11
C ILE A 209 -5.80 15.26 0.59
N PRO A 210 -6.87 15.57 -0.17
CA PRO A 210 -8.19 15.77 0.39
C PRO A 210 -8.74 14.53 1.09
N ASN A 211 -9.52 14.72 2.16
CA ASN A 211 -10.09 13.64 2.96
C ASN A 211 -10.98 12.68 2.15
N PHE A 212 -11.70 13.20 1.16
CA PHE A 212 -12.56 12.38 0.29
C PHE A 212 -11.78 11.43 -0.65
N LYS A 213 -10.46 11.56 -0.75
CA LYS A 213 -9.58 10.61 -1.45
C LYS A 213 -8.80 9.70 -0.50
N LEU A 214 -8.39 10.23 0.64
CA LEU A 214 -7.61 9.52 1.65
C LEU A 214 -7.95 10.08 3.03
N GLU A 215 -8.73 9.34 3.79
CA GLU A 215 -9.08 9.74 5.14
C GLU A 215 -7.86 9.71 6.07
N LYS A 216 -7.77 10.69 6.96
CA LYS A 216 -6.56 10.90 7.75
C LYS A 216 -6.30 9.77 8.73
N HIS A 217 -7.36 9.14 9.26
CA HIS A 217 -7.22 7.98 10.15
C HIS A 217 -6.46 6.81 9.50
N VAL A 218 -6.56 6.65 8.15
CA VAL A 218 -5.83 5.62 7.39
C VAL A 218 -4.32 5.85 7.50
N VAL A 219 -3.88 7.11 7.42
CA VAL A 219 -2.48 7.48 7.58
C VAL A 219 -2.05 7.38 9.05
N GLU A 220 -2.88 7.88 9.96
CA GLU A 220 -2.60 7.88 11.39
C GLU A 220 -2.44 6.48 11.97
N ARG A 221 -3.29 5.51 11.55
CA ARG A 221 -3.13 4.11 11.98
C ARG A 221 -1.79 3.52 11.52
N ARG A 222 -1.30 3.88 10.31
CA ARG A 222 0.02 3.46 9.80
C ARG A 222 1.15 4.08 10.62
N ILE A 223 1.07 5.38 10.92
CA ILE A 223 2.07 6.05 11.75
C ILE A 223 2.13 5.41 13.14
N LYS A 224 0.96 5.11 13.73
CA LYS A 224 0.90 4.41 15.02
C LYS A 224 1.59 3.04 14.93
N LEU A 225 1.33 2.26 13.88
CA LEU A 225 1.95 0.95 13.66
C LEU A 225 3.48 1.05 13.61
N LEU A 226 4.01 2.08 12.91
CA LEU A 226 5.45 2.32 12.80
C LEU A 226 6.07 2.71 14.15
N LYS A 227 5.37 3.53 14.94
CA LYS A 227 5.77 3.86 16.33
C LYS A 227 5.80 2.61 17.20
N ASP A 228 4.75 1.80 17.14
CA ASP A 228 4.64 0.54 17.89
C ASP A 228 5.74 -0.46 17.44
N GLY A 229 6.26 -0.33 16.21
CA GLY A 229 7.41 -1.06 15.68
C GLY A 229 8.78 -0.53 16.07
N GLY A 230 8.82 0.54 16.90
CA GLY A 230 10.07 1.09 17.44
C GLY A 230 10.72 2.19 16.60
N ILE A 231 9.98 2.82 15.68
CA ILE A 231 10.45 4.03 15.00
C ILE A 231 10.14 5.24 15.88
N ASN A 232 11.16 6.05 16.16
CA ASN A 232 11.01 7.28 16.92
C ASN A 232 10.62 8.45 16.00
N PHE A 233 9.61 9.23 16.39
CA PHE A 233 9.13 10.39 15.64
C PHE A 233 9.31 11.67 16.48
N ILE A 234 10.02 12.64 15.92
CA ILE A 234 10.23 13.97 16.53
C ILE A 234 9.57 14.99 15.60
N ASN A 235 8.33 15.33 15.94
CA ASN A 235 7.53 16.33 15.23
C ASN A 235 7.82 17.74 15.78
N ASN A 236 7.36 18.79 15.06
CA ASN A 236 7.64 20.20 15.38
C ASN A 236 9.13 20.48 15.49
N PHE A 237 9.94 19.83 14.64
CA PHE A 237 11.39 19.94 14.63
C PHE A 237 11.88 20.33 13.24
N GLU A 238 12.34 21.55 13.09
CA GLU A 238 12.80 22.12 11.84
C GLU A 238 14.34 22.11 11.75
N VAL A 239 14.87 21.27 10.89
CA VAL A 239 16.31 21.21 10.64
C VAL A 239 16.76 22.49 9.96
N GLY A 240 17.82 23.09 10.50
CA GLY A 240 18.29 24.42 10.13
C GLY A 240 17.83 25.53 11.08
N LYS A 241 16.85 25.23 11.96
CA LYS A 241 16.37 26.15 12.98
C LYS A 241 16.57 25.56 14.38
N ASP A 242 16.00 24.38 14.65
CA ASP A 242 16.07 23.74 15.96
C ASP A 242 17.35 22.91 16.16
N SER A 243 17.95 22.46 15.05
CA SER A 243 19.28 21.84 15.02
C SER A 243 19.87 21.96 13.62
N THR A 244 21.18 21.99 13.53
CA THR A 244 21.89 21.98 12.26
C THR A 244 21.98 20.55 11.69
N LEU A 245 22.16 20.43 10.37
CA LEU A 245 22.42 19.14 9.73
C LEU A 245 23.69 18.47 10.32
N LYS A 246 24.69 19.26 10.64
CA LYS A 246 25.96 18.77 11.21
C LYS A 246 25.75 18.14 12.59
N GLU A 247 24.91 18.73 13.42
CA GLU A 247 24.56 18.16 14.73
C GLU A 247 23.80 16.84 14.58
N LEU A 248 22.88 16.74 13.62
CA LEU A 248 22.20 15.48 13.34
C LEU A 248 23.16 14.41 12.81
N GLN A 249 24.13 14.79 11.98
CA GLN A 249 25.18 13.89 11.51
C GLN A 249 26.08 13.38 12.64
N SER A 250 26.23 14.13 13.73
CA SER A 250 26.97 13.65 14.91
C SER A 250 26.14 12.71 15.81
N LYS A 251 24.83 12.71 15.66
CA LYS A 251 23.90 11.86 16.45
C LYS A 251 23.55 10.54 15.79
N HIS A 252 23.74 10.46 14.47
CA HIS A 252 23.35 9.29 13.69
C HIS A 252 24.47 8.84 12.77
N ASP A 253 24.58 7.54 12.53
CA ASP A 253 25.55 6.95 11.62
C ASP A 253 25.25 7.31 10.15
N ALA A 254 23.99 7.55 9.83
CA ALA A 254 23.55 8.00 8.51
C ALA A 254 22.35 8.94 8.59
N ILE A 255 22.24 9.84 7.59
CA ILE A 255 21.11 10.76 7.44
C ILE A 255 20.48 10.59 6.06
N LEU A 256 19.15 10.40 6.04
CA LEU A 256 18.33 10.50 4.83
C LEU A 256 17.60 11.84 4.80
N ILE A 257 17.67 12.55 3.67
CA ILE A 257 16.87 13.75 3.44
C ILE A 257 15.71 13.41 2.51
N SER A 258 14.48 13.50 3.04
CA SER A 258 13.22 13.15 2.34
C SER A 258 12.16 14.23 2.52
N THR A 259 12.56 15.50 2.42
CA THR A 259 11.74 16.68 2.73
C THR A 259 10.65 16.99 1.69
N GLY A 260 10.60 16.27 0.57
CA GLY A 260 9.64 16.54 -0.50
C GLY A 260 9.95 17.82 -1.28
N VAL A 261 8.94 18.33 -2.00
CA VAL A 261 9.06 19.52 -2.85
C VAL A 261 8.04 20.57 -2.38
N TYR A 262 8.53 21.67 -1.84
CA TYR A 262 7.70 22.78 -1.33
C TYR A 262 7.53 23.94 -2.31
N LYS A 263 8.52 24.11 -3.21
CA LYS A 263 8.44 25.14 -4.25
C LYS A 263 8.02 24.52 -5.57
N PRO A 264 6.80 24.75 -6.05
CA PRO A 264 6.36 24.20 -7.31
C PRO A 264 7.20 24.76 -8.46
N ARG A 265 7.60 23.90 -9.40
CA ARG A 265 8.15 24.35 -10.66
C ARG A 265 6.97 24.81 -11.53
N ALA A 266 6.92 26.08 -11.83
CA ALA A 266 5.95 26.59 -12.78
C ALA A 266 6.28 26.05 -14.18
N VAL A 267 5.40 25.23 -14.73
CA VAL A 267 5.53 24.68 -16.09
C VAL A 267 4.71 25.51 -17.07
N SER A 268 3.50 25.90 -16.68
CA SER A 268 2.67 26.85 -17.37
C SER A 268 1.68 27.48 -16.39
N TYR A 269 1.08 28.60 -16.74
CA TYR A 269 0.07 29.23 -15.89
C TYR A 269 -1.20 28.37 -15.73
N THR A 270 -1.53 27.54 -16.70
CA THR A 270 -2.67 26.62 -16.64
C THR A 270 -2.53 25.54 -15.55
N HIS A 271 -1.33 25.32 -15.05
CA HIS A 271 -1.05 24.45 -13.92
C HIS A 271 -1.28 25.13 -12.56
N LEU A 272 -1.22 26.45 -12.52
CA LEU A 272 -1.23 27.25 -11.30
C LEU A 272 -2.55 27.96 -11.05
N THR A 273 -3.39 28.06 -12.06
CA THR A 273 -4.70 28.68 -11.96
C THR A 273 -5.78 27.73 -12.45
N LEU A 274 -6.77 27.49 -11.61
CA LEU A 274 -8.03 26.95 -12.11
C LEU A 274 -8.60 27.98 -13.10
N PRO A 275 -9.16 27.56 -14.25
CA PRO A 275 -9.87 28.46 -15.13
C PRO A 275 -11.16 28.92 -14.44
N THR A 276 -11.03 29.91 -13.57
CA THR A 276 -12.14 30.48 -12.81
C THR A 276 -13.01 31.41 -13.68
N SER A 277 -12.56 31.69 -14.88
CA SER A 277 -13.30 32.51 -15.87
C SER A 277 -14.55 31.86 -16.46
N LEU A 278 -14.86 30.60 -16.05
CA LEU A 278 -16.07 29.88 -16.48
C LEU A 278 -17.07 29.65 -15.34
N ILE A 279 -16.86 30.28 -14.20
CA ILE A 279 -17.81 30.20 -13.08
C ILE A 279 -18.61 31.51 -13.01
#